data_60e16cf92c53488d20b6b692a8185612
#
_entry.id   60e16cf92c53488d20b6b692a8185612
#
_cell.length_a   1.000
_cell.length_b   1.000
_cell.length_c   1.000
_cell.angle_alpha   90.00
_cell.angle_beta   90.00
_cell.angle_gamma   90.00
#
_symmetry.space_group_name_H-M   'P 1'
#
loop_
_entity.id
_entity.type
_entity.pdbx_description
1 polymer ?
#
loop_
_entity_poly.entity_id
_entity_poly.type
_entity_poly.pdbx_seq_one_letter_code
_entity_poly.pdbx_strand_id
1 'polypeptide(L)'
;MKNLNTLLAGVFLAVALPFAALVISSQAQLGSLGRAPAEDGGPLFPSREPGLAIQGRAVYVSLGCVSCHTQQVRPAGQGSDIARGYGVRPSVARDYALQKQVLLGDRRIGPDLANYGARAKELGAVHAAISHNGQFAFLYSGAKQEIASERAVALAAYLQSLRQDYSSPEAKLKQ
;
A
#
# COMPACT_ATOMS: atom_id res chain seq x y z
N MET A 1 -35.71 39.13 -5.25
CA MET A 1 -34.37 38.99 -4.66
C MET A 1 -34.30 38.07 -3.44
N LYS A 2 -35.36 37.97 -2.60
CA LYS A 2 -35.37 37.03 -1.43
C LYS A 2 -35.14 35.56 -1.81
N ASN A 3 -35.70 35.14 -2.93
CA ASN A 3 -35.58 33.73 -3.39
C ASN A 3 -34.16 33.35 -3.87
N LEU A 4 -33.40 34.34 -4.41
CA LEU A 4 -32.02 34.08 -4.86
C LEU A 4 -31.09 33.84 -3.66
N ASN A 5 -31.22 34.66 -2.61
CA ASN A 5 -30.37 34.47 -1.41
C ASN A 5 -30.68 33.12 -0.72
N THR A 6 -31.95 32.70 -0.69
CA THR A 6 -32.35 31.43 -0.14
C THR A 6 -31.79 30.26 -0.98
N LEU A 7 -31.84 30.40 -2.31
CA LEU A 7 -31.25 29.42 -3.22
C LEU A 7 -29.74 29.29 -3.01
N LEU A 8 -29.05 30.43 -2.99
CA LEU A 8 -27.59 30.47 -2.78
C LEU A 8 -27.19 29.90 -1.40
N ALA A 9 -27.96 30.25 -0.36
CA ALA A 9 -27.73 29.65 0.97
C ALA A 9 -27.95 28.13 0.97
N GLY A 10 -29.00 27.66 0.28
CA GLY A 10 -29.27 26.22 0.14
C GLY A 10 -28.17 25.47 -0.60
N VAL A 11 -27.69 26.01 -1.71
CA VAL A 11 -26.57 25.44 -2.48
C VAL A 11 -25.28 25.43 -1.64
N PHE A 12 -24.99 26.55 -0.97
CA PHE A 12 -23.81 26.63 -0.08
C PHE A 12 -23.87 25.56 1.02
N LEU A 13 -24.99 25.44 1.72
CA LEU A 13 -25.12 24.43 2.77
C LEU A 13 -25.05 23.00 2.22
N ALA A 14 -25.65 22.75 1.07
CA ALA A 14 -25.59 21.42 0.43
C ALA A 14 -24.17 20.99 0.05
N VAL A 15 -23.27 21.92 -0.19
CA VAL A 15 -21.85 21.64 -0.46
C VAL A 15 -21.01 21.68 0.82
N ALA A 16 -21.21 22.69 1.65
CA ALA A 16 -20.39 22.93 2.84
C ALA A 16 -20.56 21.86 3.92
N LEU A 17 -21.79 21.36 4.13
CA LEU A 17 -22.03 20.33 5.16
C LEU A 17 -21.36 18.99 4.81
N PRO A 18 -21.52 18.42 3.62
CA PRO A 18 -20.78 17.20 3.24
C PRO A 18 -19.27 17.40 3.24
N PHE A 19 -18.80 18.56 2.77
CA PHE A 19 -17.36 18.87 2.80
C PHE A 19 -16.82 18.90 4.24
N ALA A 20 -17.50 19.58 5.15
CA ALA A 20 -17.12 19.62 6.56
C ALA A 20 -17.15 18.21 7.19
N ALA A 21 -18.20 17.43 6.92
CA ALA A 21 -18.36 16.10 7.49
C ALA A 21 -17.38 15.07 6.92
N LEU A 22 -17.09 15.09 5.62
CA LEU A 22 -16.30 14.05 4.96
C LEU A 22 -14.82 14.43 4.82
N VAL A 23 -14.51 15.71 4.63
CA VAL A 23 -13.12 16.14 4.41
C VAL A 23 -12.52 16.68 5.70
N ILE A 24 -13.13 17.71 6.30
CA ILE A 24 -12.55 18.38 7.48
C ILE A 24 -12.55 17.44 8.68
N SER A 25 -13.66 16.73 8.91
CA SER A 25 -13.76 15.76 10.02
C SER A 25 -12.75 14.61 9.86
N SER A 26 -12.63 14.04 8.66
CA SER A 26 -11.63 13.00 8.37
C SER A 26 -10.20 13.49 8.57
N GLN A 27 -9.90 14.71 8.10
CA GLN A 27 -8.60 15.34 8.29
C GLN A 27 -8.30 15.60 9.78
N ALA A 28 -9.30 16.03 10.54
CA ALA A 28 -9.15 16.26 11.97
C ALA A 28 -8.93 14.96 12.77
N GLN A 29 -9.58 13.86 12.35
CA GLN A 29 -9.41 12.54 12.98
C GLN A 29 -8.08 11.87 12.64
N LEU A 30 -7.66 11.93 11.39
CA LEU A 30 -6.39 11.35 10.92
C LEU A 30 -5.20 12.21 11.35
N GLY A 31 -5.39 13.51 11.48
CA GLY A 31 -4.33 14.46 11.80
C GLY A 31 -3.18 14.41 10.80
N SER A 32 -2.03 14.86 11.24
CA SER A 32 -0.78 14.69 10.51
C SER A 32 -0.16 13.33 10.87
N LEU A 33 -0.58 12.26 10.20
CA LEU A 33 0.04 10.96 10.38
C LEU A 33 1.50 11.00 9.93
N GLY A 34 2.39 11.10 10.90
CA GLY A 34 3.83 10.99 10.69
C GLY A 34 4.33 9.58 10.93
N ARG A 35 5.63 9.38 10.70
CA ARG A 35 6.33 8.16 11.11
C ARG A 35 6.41 8.08 12.63
N ALA A 36 6.26 6.89 13.18
CA ALA A 36 6.37 6.65 14.61
C ALA A 36 7.32 5.48 14.88
N PRO A 37 8.01 5.43 16.03
CA PRO A 37 8.78 4.26 16.42
C PRO A 37 7.82 3.10 16.70
N ALA A 38 8.21 1.88 16.30
CA ALA A 38 7.47 0.66 16.63
C ALA A 38 7.59 0.32 18.12
N GLU A 39 8.75 0.62 18.69
CA GLU A 39 9.08 0.48 20.12
C GLU A 39 9.83 1.73 20.56
N ASP A 40 9.88 1.98 21.87
CA ASP A 40 10.59 3.15 22.42
C ASP A 40 12.06 3.14 22.01
N GLY A 41 12.47 4.20 21.29
CA GLY A 41 13.84 4.34 20.77
C GLY A 41 14.15 3.49 19.52
N GLY A 42 13.20 2.77 18.99
CA GLY A 42 13.36 1.94 17.79
C GLY A 42 13.30 2.71 16.46
N PRO A 43 13.46 2.02 15.33
CA PRO A 43 13.38 2.63 14.01
C PRO A 43 11.98 3.19 13.73
N LEU A 44 11.94 4.29 12.99
CA LEU A 44 10.68 4.94 12.61
C LEU A 44 9.99 4.19 11.46
N PHE A 45 8.69 3.89 11.63
CA PHE A 45 7.84 3.27 10.63
C PHE A 45 6.69 4.20 10.18
N PRO A 46 6.26 4.05 8.91
CA PRO A 46 6.83 3.19 7.87
C PRO A 46 8.26 3.59 7.51
N SER A 47 9.07 2.62 7.10
CA SER A 47 10.43 2.87 6.64
C SER A 47 10.42 3.68 5.34
N ARG A 48 11.44 4.52 5.12
CA ARG A 48 11.59 5.19 3.82
C ARG A 48 11.98 4.18 2.76
N GLU A 49 11.32 4.26 1.60
CA GLU A 49 11.66 3.42 0.47
C GLU A 49 13.06 3.79 -0.06
N PRO A 50 13.96 2.80 -0.31
CA PRO A 50 15.20 3.03 -1.04
C PRO A 50 14.93 3.59 -2.43
N GLY A 51 15.87 4.36 -3.01
CA GLY A 51 15.68 4.97 -4.34
C GLY A 51 15.34 3.97 -5.44
N LEU A 52 15.93 2.78 -5.39
CA LEU A 52 15.61 1.69 -6.33
C LEU A 52 14.18 1.16 -6.15
N ALA A 53 13.68 1.09 -4.93
CA ALA A 53 12.29 0.70 -4.65
C ALA A 53 11.29 1.76 -5.17
N ILE A 54 11.63 3.04 -5.10
CA ILE A 54 10.81 4.12 -5.69
C ILE A 54 10.68 3.92 -7.21
N GLN A 55 11.77 3.60 -7.90
CA GLN A 55 11.75 3.26 -9.33
C GLN A 55 10.92 1.98 -9.57
N GLY A 56 11.09 0.97 -8.72
CA GLY A 56 10.32 -0.28 -8.80
C GLY A 56 8.83 -0.08 -8.60
N ARG A 57 8.43 0.87 -7.75
CA ARG A 57 7.01 1.25 -7.61
C ARG A 57 6.44 1.82 -8.90
N ALA A 58 7.19 2.62 -9.63
CA ALA A 58 6.76 3.11 -10.94
C ALA A 58 6.63 1.95 -11.96
N VAL A 59 7.54 0.99 -11.93
CA VAL A 59 7.46 -0.23 -12.75
C VAL A 59 6.22 -1.05 -12.38
N TYR A 60 5.95 -1.27 -11.08
CA TYR A 60 4.77 -1.98 -10.58
C TYR A 60 3.46 -1.40 -11.10
N VAL A 61 3.33 -0.07 -11.04
CA VAL A 61 2.15 0.63 -11.56
C VAL A 61 2.06 0.52 -13.08
N SER A 62 3.18 0.74 -13.81
CA SER A 62 3.22 0.71 -15.28
C SER A 62 2.91 -0.67 -15.87
N LEU A 63 3.19 -1.74 -15.12
CA LEU A 63 2.87 -3.12 -15.51
C LEU A 63 1.44 -3.55 -15.14
N GLY A 64 0.67 -2.68 -14.48
CA GLY A 64 -0.70 -2.96 -14.09
C GLY A 64 -0.85 -3.96 -12.94
N CYS A 65 0.21 -4.23 -12.19
CA CYS A 65 0.18 -5.18 -11.06
C CYS A 65 -0.88 -4.80 -10.01
N VAL A 66 -1.14 -3.49 -9.84
CA VAL A 66 -2.12 -2.95 -8.91
C VAL A 66 -3.55 -3.40 -9.23
N SER A 67 -3.89 -3.73 -10.48
CA SER A 67 -5.25 -4.17 -10.81
C SER A 67 -5.61 -5.53 -10.21
N CYS A 68 -4.62 -6.41 -10.01
CA CYS A 68 -4.82 -7.75 -9.46
C CYS A 68 -4.35 -7.88 -8.01
N HIS A 69 -3.34 -7.11 -7.60
CA HIS A 69 -2.73 -7.15 -6.28
C HIS A 69 -3.01 -5.88 -5.50
N THR A 70 -3.60 -6.01 -4.33
CA THR A 70 -3.74 -4.91 -3.38
C THR A 70 -2.57 -4.89 -2.39
N GLN A 71 -2.36 -3.75 -1.76
CA GLN A 71 -1.38 -3.56 -0.70
C GLN A 71 -2.08 -3.08 0.58
N GLN A 72 -3.12 -3.84 0.98
CA GLN A 72 -3.89 -3.56 2.18
C GLN A 72 -4.36 -4.89 2.80
N VAL A 73 -3.82 -5.24 3.96
CA VAL A 73 -4.30 -6.36 4.76
C VAL A 73 -5.60 -5.97 5.44
N ARG A 74 -6.66 -6.70 5.18
CA ARG A 74 -7.98 -6.46 5.80
C ARG A 74 -8.02 -7.04 7.21
N PRO A 75 -8.77 -6.43 8.13
CA PRO A 75 -9.00 -7.01 9.45
C PRO A 75 -9.74 -8.34 9.36
N ALA A 76 -9.56 -9.18 10.37
CA ALA A 76 -10.34 -10.40 10.54
C ALA A 76 -11.85 -10.06 10.55
N GLY A 77 -12.65 -10.84 9.84
CA GLY A 77 -14.07 -10.57 9.64
C GLY A 77 -14.40 -9.75 8.40
N GLN A 78 -13.44 -9.00 7.82
CA GLN A 78 -13.61 -8.32 6.54
C GLN A 78 -12.89 -9.03 5.37
N GLY A 79 -12.09 -10.03 5.67
CA GLY A 79 -11.38 -10.83 4.70
C GLY A 79 -10.53 -11.92 5.34
N SER A 80 -9.93 -12.76 4.51
CA SER A 80 -9.09 -13.89 4.92
C SER A 80 -7.58 -13.59 4.85
N ASP A 81 -7.18 -12.32 4.74
CA ASP A 81 -5.80 -11.93 4.45
C ASP A 81 -4.85 -12.39 5.57
N ILE A 82 -5.24 -12.18 6.84
CA ILE A 82 -4.47 -12.62 8.00
C ILE A 82 -4.41 -14.14 8.07
N ALA A 83 -5.54 -14.83 7.89
CA ALA A 83 -5.61 -16.29 7.90
C ALA A 83 -4.77 -16.93 6.77
N ARG A 84 -4.59 -16.23 5.65
CA ARG A 84 -3.72 -16.64 4.55
C ARG A 84 -2.25 -16.26 4.74
N GLY A 85 -1.91 -15.63 5.86
CA GLY A 85 -0.54 -15.19 6.15
C GLY A 85 -0.08 -14.00 5.30
N TYR A 86 -1.00 -13.19 4.78
CA TYR A 86 -0.64 -11.99 4.01
C TYR A 86 -0.16 -10.84 4.89
N GLY A 87 -0.43 -10.89 6.18
CA GLY A 87 0.08 -9.97 7.19
C GLY A 87 -0.25 -10.46 8.60
N VAL A 88 0.50 -10.00 9.57
CA VAL A 88 0.33 -10.34 11.00
C VAL A 88 -0.75 -9.48 11.68
N ARG A 89 -1.12 -8.37 11.07
CA ARG A 89 -2.12 -7.41 11.53
C ARG A 89 -2.82 -6.74 10.35
N PRO A 90 -3.97 -6.10 10.55
CA PRO A 90 -4.56 -5.26 9.52
C PRO A 90 -3.68 -4.04 9.22
N SER A 91 -3.73 -3.58 7.97
CA SER A 91 -3.12 -2.31 7.59
C SER A 91 -3.85 -1.15 8.23
N VAL A 92 -3.10 -0.12 8.65
CA VAL A 92 -3.60 1.12 9.24
C VAL A 92 -3.15 2.33 8.43
N ALA A 93 -3.82 3.46 8.62
CA ALA A 93 -3.54 4.67 7.84
C ALA A 93 -2.06 5.11 7.94
N ARG A 94 -1.42 4.91 9.08
CA ARG A 94 0.01 5.22 9.27
C ARG A 94 0.93 4.45 8.34
N ASP A 95 0.60 3.21 7.96
CA ASP A 95 1.43 2.42 7.04
C ASP A 95 1.65 3.11 5.70
N TYR A 96 0.75 4.03 5.34
CA TYR A 96 0.76 4.76 4.08
C TYR A 96 1.21 6.22 4.21
N ALA A 97 1.69 6.65 5.39
CA ALA A 97 2.02 8.05 5.68
C ALA A 97 3.05 8.67 4.73
N LEU A 98 3.93 7.86 4.12
CA LEU A 98 4.92 8.31 3.14
C LEU A 98 4.48 8.13 1.68
N GLN A 99 3.31 7.55 1.44
CA GLN A 99 2.82 7.28 0.09
C GLN A 99 1.94 8.43 -0.41
N LYS A 100 2.24 8.94 -1.60
CA LYS A 100 1.39 9.94 -2.26
C LYS A 100 0.04 9.35 -2.69
N GLN A 101 0.03 8.06 -3.02
CA GLN A 101 -1.13 7.30 -3.45
C GLN A 101 -1.02 5.89 -2.90
N VAL A 102 -2.05 5.44 -2.22
CA VAL A 102 -2.17 4.06 -1.75
C VAL A 102 -2.55 3.16 -2.93
N LEU A 103 -1.84 2.04 -3.08
CA LEU A 103 -2.07 1.10 -4.19
C LEU A 103 -3.06 0.02 -3.74
N LEU A 104 -4.34 0.31 -3.89
CA LEU A 104 -5.43 -0.64 -3.66
C LEU A 104 -5.80 -1.31 -4.97
N GLY A 105 -5.77 -2.63 -5.00
CA GLY A 105 -6.13 -3.41 -6.18
C GLY A 105 -7.63 -3.48 -6.38
N ASP A 106 -8.08 -3.36 -7.62
CA ASP A 106 -9.50 -3.36 -7.96
C ASP A 106 -10.16 -4.73 -7.78
N ARG A 107 -9.44 -5.80 -8.06
CA ARG A 107 -10.02 -7.15 -8.22
C ARG A 107 -9.55 -8.18 -7.20
N ARG A 108 -8.43 -7.95 -6.52
CA ARG A 108 -7.82 -8.91 -5.57
C ARG A 108 -7.76 -10.35 -6.10
N ILE A 109 -7.37 -10.52 -7.38
CA ILE A 109 -7.21 -11.84 -8.01
C ILE A 109 -5.96 -12.52 -7.45
N GLY A 110 -4.89 -11.75 -7.27
CA GLY A 110 -3.65 -12.21 -6.67
C GLY A 110 -3.63 -12.01 -5.14
N PRO A 111 -2.61 -12.56 -4.45
CA PRO A 111 -2.40 -12.35 -3.03
C PRO A 111 -2.17 -10.86 -2.70
N ASP A 112 -2.49 -10.47 -1.46
CA ASP A 112 -2.12 -9.16 -0.95
C ASP A 112 -0.60 -9.03 -0.83
N LEU A 113 -0.05 -7.89 -1.25
CA LEU A 113 1.40 -7.66 -1.29
C LEU A 113 1.91 -6.69 -0.22
N ALA A 114 1.05 -6.16 0.68
CA ALA A 114 1.45 -5.20 1.71
C ALA A 114 2.64 -5.67 2.59
N ASN A 115 2.76 -7.00 2.79
CA ASN A 115 3.84 -7.63 3.53
C ASN A 115 4.64 -8.63 2.68
N TYR A 116 4.72 -8.41 1.38
CA TYR A 116 5.40 -9.37 0.52
C TYR A 116 6.89 -9.51 0.90
N GLY A 117 7.59 -8.42 1.16
CA GLY A 117 8.99 -8.42 1.57
C GLY A 117 9.26 -9.08 2.93
N ALA A 118 8.27 -9.10 3.83
CA ALA A 118 8.38 -9.85 5.08
C ALA A 118 8.26 -11.37 4.88
N ARG A 119 7.51 -11.79 3.85
CA ARG A 119 7.32 -13.21 3.49
C ARG A 119 8.44 -13.74 2.59
N ALA A 120 8.81 -12.96 1.57
CA ALA A 120 9.91 -13.28 0.66
C ALA A 120 11.21 -12.70 1.20
N LYS A 121 11.83 -13.40 2.16
CA LYS A 121 13.01 -12.91 2.89
C LYS A 121 14.23 -12.69 1.99
N GLU A 122 14.34 -13.46 0.90
CA GLU A 122 15.47 -13.41 -0.01
C GLU A 122 15.10 -12.79 -1.35
N LEU A 123 15.95 -11.91 -1.85
CA LEU A 123 15.76 -11.22 -3.12
C LEU A 123 15.66 -12.22 -4.30
N GLY A 124 16.40 -13.33 -4.23
CA GLY A 124 16.33 -14.40 -5.21
C GLY A 124 14.93 -15.02 -5.33
N ALA A 125 14.23 -15.20 -4.21
CA ALA A 125 12.85 -15.69 -4.22
C ALA A 125 11.88 -14.69 -4.88
N VAL A 126 12.12 -13.39 -4.69
CA VAL A 126 11.33 -12.34 -5.36
C VAL A 126 11.54 -12.38 -6.87
N HIS A 127 12.80 -12.46 -7.32
CA HIS A 127 13.12 -12.59 -8.74
C HIS A 127 12.52 -13.86 -9.35
N ALA A 128 12.59 -15.00 -8.66
CA ALA A 128 11.99 -16.25 -9.12
C ALA A 128 10.46 -16.12 -9.26
N ALA A 129 9.79 -15.47 -8.30
CA ALA A 129 8.35 -15.27 -8.37
C ALA A 129 7.93 -14.39 -9.55
N ILE A 130 8.75 -13.39 -9.94
CA ILE A 130 8.49 -12.54 -11.10
C ILE A 130 8.79 -13.30 -12.40
N SER A 131 9.96 -13.95 -12.50
CA SER A 131 10.43 -14.60 -13.73
C SER A 131 9.59 -15.82 -14.12
N HIS A 132 9.14 -16.61 -13.13
CA HIS A 132 8.28 -17.76 -13.35
C HIS A 132 6.82 -17.38 -13.66
N ASN A 133 6.44 -16.12 -13.44
CA ASN A 133 5.17 -15.64 -13.90
C ASN A 133 5.25 -15.35 -15.40
N GLY A 134 4.64 -16.18 -16.23
CA GLY A 134 4.70 -16.07 -17.69
C GLY A 134 4.35 -14.67 -18.22
N GLN A 135 3.49 -13.93 -17.53
CA GLN A 135 3.11 -12.57 -17.90
C GLN A 135 4.29 -11.57 -17.81
N PHE A 136 5.26 -11.81 -16.93
CA PHE A 136 6.39 -10.91 -16.67
C PHE A 136 7.74 -11.50 -17.04
N ALA A 137 7.75 -12.66 -17.67
CA ALA A 137 8.96 -13.33 -18.13
C ALA A 137 9.83 -12.44 -19.05
N PHE A 138 9.21 -11.52 -19.80
CA PHE A 138 9.90 -10.56 -20.69
C PHE A 138 10.82 -9.58 -19.95
N LEU A 139 10.71 -9.47 -18.63
CA LEU A 139 11.64 -8.68 -17.81
C LEU A 139 12.99 -9.37 -17.60
N TYR A 140 13.10 -10.61 -18.01
CA TYR A 140 14.27 -11.45 -17.84
C TYR A 140 14.75 -11.96 -19.19
N SER A 141 16.05 -12.25 -19.30
CA SER A 141 16.69 -12.84 -20.47
C SER A 141 17.56 -14.04 -20.05
N GLY A 142 18.13 -14.72 -21.05
CA GLY A 142 18.84 -15.98 -20.84
C GLY A 142 17.92 -17.19 -20.99
N ALA A 143 18.52 -18.37 -21.27
CA ALA A 143 17.77 -19.60 -21.54
C ALA A 143 16.90 -20.07 -20.35
N LYS A 144 17.29 -19.69 -19.12
CA LYS A 144 16.58 -19.99 -17.87
C LYS A 144 16.04 -18.74 -17.19
N GLN A 145 15.96 -17.59 -17.91
CA GLN A 145 15.51 -16.29 -17.35
C GLN A 145 16.34 -15.84 -16.13
N GLU A 146 17.63 -16.09 -16.15
CA GLU A 146 18.54 -15.77 -15.05
C GLU A 146 19.05 -14.32 -15.07
N ILE A 147 18.93 -13.62 -16.20
CA ILE A 147 19.43 -12.25 -16.35
C ILE A 147 18.27 -11.27 -16.18
N ALA A 148 18.20 -10.62 -15.02
CA ALA A 148 17.20 -9.62 -14.73
C ALA A 148 17.50 -8.29 -15.44
N SER A 149 16.50 -7.69 -16.09
CA SER A 149 16.58 -6.32 -16.57
C SER A 149 16.61 -5.32 -15.41
N GLU A 150 17.05 -4.08 -15.67
CA GLU A 150 16.99 -3.01 -14.65
C GLU A 150 15.58 -2.81 -14.09
N ARG A 151 14.54 -2.97 -14.92
CA ARG A 151 13.14 -2.92 -14.49
C ARG A 151 12.79 -4.08 -13.56
N ALA A 152 13.30 -5.29 -13.82
CA ALA A 152 13.10 -6.44 -12.94
C ALA A 152 13.78 -6.23 -11.59
N VAL A 153 15.00 -5.73 -11.60
CA VAL A 153 15.78 -5.42 -10.38
C VAL A 153 15.06 -4.37 -9.53
N ALA A 154 14.62 -3.27 -10.15
CA ALA A 154 13.87 -2.23 -9.46
C ALA A 154 12.53 -2.76 -8.90
N LEU A 155 11.77 -3.53 -9.70
CA LEU A 155 10.52 -4.15 -9.26
C LEU A 155 10.74 -5.09 -8.07
N ALA A 156 11.77 -5.93 -8.11
CA ALA A 156 12.10 -6.83 -7.02
C ALA A 156 12.47 -6.07 -5.74
N ALA A 157 13.25 -4.98 -5.86
CA ALA A 157 13.58 -4.11 -4.73
C ALA A 157 12.33 -3.46 -4.12
N TYR A 158 11.38 -3.03 -4.96
CA TYR A 158 10.10 -2.50 -4.48
C TYR A 158 9.29 -3.57 -3.73
N LEU A 159 9.09 -4.74 -4.33
CA LEU A 159 8.34 -5.81 -3.70
C LEU A 159 8.97 -6.25 -2.37
N GLN A 160 10.29 -6.27 -2.27
CA GLN A 160 10.99 -6.60 -1.04
C GLN A 160 10.88 -5.50 0.02
N SER A 161 10.68 -4.25 -0.37
CA SER A 161 10.46 -3.14 0.56
C SER A 161 9.07 -3.10 1.19
N LEU A 162 8.11 -3.87 0.66
CA LEU A 162 6.73 -3.91 1.15
C LEU A 162 6.65 -4.67 2.47
N ARG A 163 6.66 -3.92 3.57
CA ARG A 163 6.66 -4.44 4.94
C ARG A 163 5.77 -3.62 5.86
N GLN A 164 4.84 -4.29 6.53
CA GLN A 164 3.97 -3.77 7.59
C GLN A 164 4.01 -4.71 8.82
N ASP A 165 5.12 -5.43 8.99
CA ASP A 165 5.34 -6.44 10.03
C ASP A 165 5.84 -5.83 11.36
N TYR A 166 5.84 -4.52 11.47
CA TYR A 166 6.16 -3.78 12.70
C TYR A 166 4.92 -3.54 13.56
N SER A 167 5.14 -3.34 14.85
CA SER A 167 4.10 -2.96 15.79
C SER A 167 3.60 -1.54 15.51
N SER A 168 2.28 -1.32 15.51
CA SER A 168 1.68 0.00 15.33
C SER A 168 0.68 0.28 16.45
N PRO A 169 0.70 1.48 17.07
CA PRO A 169 -0.24 1.83 18.12
C PRO A 169 -1.71 1.73 17.71
N GLU A 170 -2.00 2.00 16.42
CA GLU A 170 -3.35 1.95 15.86
C GLU A 170 -3.82 0.54 15.52
N ALA A 171 -2.89 -0.38 15.34
CA ALA A 171 -3.17 -1.78 15.03
C ALA A 171 -2.90 -2.68 16.23
N LYS A 172 -3.38 -2.30 17.42
CA LYS A 172 -3.34 -3.20 18.57
C LYS A 172 -4.06 -4.48 18.20
N LEU A 173 -3.29 -5.56 18.06
CA LEU A 173 -3.84 -6.90 17.95
C LEU A 173 -4.78 -7.05 19.16
N LYS A 174 -6.07 -7.26 18.92
CA LYS A 174 -6.94 -7.78 19.97
C LYS A 174 -6.37 -9.14 20.34
N GLN A 175 -5.71 -9.19 21.50
CA GLN A 175 -5.36 -10.43 22.15
C GLN A 175 -6.61 -11.25 22.43
#